data_174039a01bb0dae27aeca3cc0df44b7f
#
_entry.id   174039a01bb0dae27aeca3cc0df44b7f
#
_cell.length_a   1.000
_cell.length_b   1.000
_cell.length_c   1.000
_cell.angle_alpha   90.00
_cell.angle_beta   90.00
_cell.angle_gamma   90.00
#
_symmetry.space_group_name_H-M   'P 1'
#
loop_
_entity.id
_entity.type
_entity.pdbx_description
1 polymer ?
#
loop_
_entity_poly.entity_id
_entity_poly.type
_entity_poly.pdbx_seq_one_letter_code
_entity_poly.pdbx_strand_id
1 'polypeptide(L)'
;VFMNVGTQAAIKGGLSAKDLRNIGCQVELSNTYHLHLRPGDRIVRQMGGLHRFMTWDRPILTDSGGFQVFSLASLRKIKEEGVYFASHIDGRRIFMGPEESMQIQSNLASTIAMAFDECPPGDAPREYAAKSLALTERWLERCFNRYHQTEPKYGHYQALFPIVQGCTYPDLRAHAAENVKQYDADGYAIGGLAVGEPTDVMYEMIEVVNAILPEERPRYLMGVGTPVNILEAIERGVDMFDCVMPTRNGRNGQLFTAEGVINIRNKKWEDDFSPIDPEGTAFVDTLYTKAYLHHLVTCGEMLAAQIASLHNIAFYLRLVGMAREHIAAGDFKPWKDAMVAKLTRRL
;
A
#
# COMPACT_ATOMS: atom_id res chain seq x y z
N VAL A 1 6.88 5.21 -7.07
CA VAL A 1 7.26 3.89 -6.52
C VAL A 1 6.01 3.11 -6.16
N PHE A 2 5.92 1.84 -6.59
CA PHE A 2 4.87 0.93 -6.15
C PHE A 2 5.44 -0.06 -5.11
N MET A 3 4.73 -0.22 -3.98
CA MET A 3 5.09 -1.12 -2.90
C MET A 3 4.12 -2.30 -2.87
N ASN A 4 4.66 -3.51 -2.95
CA ASN A 4 3.85 -4.71 -2.75
C ASN A 4 3.60 -4.96 -1.26
N VAL A 5 2.45 -5.53 -0.94
CA VAL A 5 2.01 -5.70 0.45
C VAL A 5 2.35 -7.09 0.99
N GLY A 6 3.27 -7.12 1.97
CA GLY A 6 3.62 -8.30 2.76
C GLY A 6 2.87 -8.30 4.10
N THR A 7 1.72 -8.97 4.16
CA THR A 7 0.82 -8.88 5.32
C THR A 7 1.46 -9.40 6.62
N GLN A 8 2.16 -10.53 6.55
CA GLN A 8 2.81 -11.20 7.70
C GLN A 8 4.24 -11.58 7.34
N ALA A 9 5.04 -10.60 6.93
CA ALA A 9 6.39 -10.78 6.44
C ALA A 9 6.48 -11.71 5.19
N ALA A 10 5.39 -11.77 4.40
CA ALA A 10 5.34 -12.56 3.17
C ALA A 10 4.28 -12.01 2.22
N ILE A 11 4.56 -12.10 0.93
CA ILE A 11 3.61 -11.74 -0.12
C ILE A 11 2.63 -12.88 -0.34
N LYS A 12 1.34 -12.60 -0.24
CA LYS A 12 0.29 -13.56 -0.57
C LYS A 12 0.38 -13.94 -2.04
N GLY A 13 0.50 -15.23 -2.31
CA GLY A 13 0.78 -15.78 -3.64
C GLY A 13 2.11 -16.55 -3.66
N GLY A 14 2.84 -16.59 -2.53
CA GLY A 14 4.04 -17.42 -2.38
C GLY A 14 5.28 -16.84 -3.07
N LEU A 15 5.44 -15.51 -3.09
CA LEU A 15 6.61 -14.86 -3.63
C LEU A 15 7.69 -14.69 -2.56
N SER A 16 8.89 -15.12 -2.89
CA SER A 16 10.08 -14.95 -2.04
C SER A 16 10.72 -13.56 -2.23
N ALA A 17 11.59 -13.17 -1.30
CA ALA A 17 12.43 -11.98 -1.44
C ALA A 17 13.28 -12.01 -2.73
N LYS A 18 13.69 -13.21 -3.18
CA LYS A 18 14.42 -13.38 -4.45
C LYS A 18 13.55 -13.04 -5.65
N ASP A 19 12.29 -13.50 -5.67
CA ASP A 19 11.34 -13.18 -6.75
C ASP A 19 11.11 -11.68 -6.84
N LEU A 20 10.90 -11.02 -5.70
CA LEU A 20 10.72 -9.58 -5.63
C LEU A 20 11.95 -8.79 -6.12
N ARG A 21 13.16 -9.23 -5.75
CA ARG A 21 14.40 -8.62 -6.26
C ARG A 21 14.52 -8.76 -7.77
N ASN A 22 14.20 -9.92 -8.30
CA ASN A 22 14.33 -10.22 -9.74
C ASN A 22 13.39 -9.36 -10.61
N ILE A 23 12.20 -9.02 -10.10
CA ILE A 23 11.27 -8.13 -10.81
C ILE A 23 11.48 -6.64 -10.52
N GLY A 24 12.53 -6.29 -9.78
CA GLY A 24 12.89 -4.90 -9.52
C GLY A 24 12.09 -4.20 -8.43
N CYS A 25 11.45 -4.93 -7.51
CA CYS A 25 10.77 -4.32 -6.37
C CYS A 25 11.76 -3.48 -5.56
N GLN A 26 11.42 -2.21 -5.30
CA GLN A 26 12.29 -1.25 -4.63
C GLN A 26 11.99 -1.15 -3.14
N VAL A 27 10.72 -1.16 -2.77
CA VAL A 27 10.24 -1.02 -1.39
C VAL A 27 9.14 -2.04 -1.16
N GLU A 28 9.15 -2.69 0.00
CA GLU A 28 8.10 -3.61 0.43
C GLU A 28 7.31 -2.96 1.57
N LEU A 29 5.99 -3.18 1.61
CA LEU A 29 5.15 -2.77 2.72
C LEU A 29 4.81 -3.96 3.61
N SER A 30 5.03 -3.83 4.92
CA SER A 30 4.65 -4.81 5.93
C SER A 30 3.60 -4.23 6.90
N ASN A 31 2.63 -5.07 7.31
CA ASN A 31 1.52 -4.59 8.16
C ASN A 31 1.86 -4.71 9.64
N THR A 32 1.95 -3.58 10.33
CA THR A 32 2.25 -3.46 11.76
C THR A 32 1.28 -4.24 12.62
N TYR A 33 -0.02 -4.10 12.41
CA TYR A 33 -1.06 -4.81 13.16
C TYR A 33 -0.89 -6.33 13.07
N HIS A 34 -0.75 -6.87 11.87
CA HIS A 34 -0.63 -8.32 11.68
C HIS A 34 0.66 -8.88 12.29
N LEU A 35 1.77 -8.17 12.15
CA LEU A 35 3.06 -8.59 12.71
C LEU A 35 3.12 -8.47 14.22
N HIS A 36 2.43 -7.49 14.81
CA HIS A 36 2.27 -7.38 16.26
C HIS A 36 1.48 -8.56 16.83
N LEU A 37 0.41 -9.00 16.15
CA LEU A 37 -0.36 -10.16 16.57
C LEU A 37 0.41 -11.47 16.38
N ARG A 38 1.10 -11.62 15.25
CA ARG A 38 1.82 -12.84 14.89
C ARG A 38 2.96 -12.53 13.92
N PRO A 39 4.21 -12.85 14.22
CA PRO A 39 4.68 -13.62 15.40
C PRO A 39 4.79 -12.79 16.69
N GLY A 40 4.59 -11.49 16.62
CA GLY A 40 4.85 -10.48 17.63
C GLY A 40 6.15 -9.70 17.32
N ASP A 41 6.07 -8.38 17.44
CA ASP A 41 7.17 -7.46 17.15
C ASP A 41 8.42 -7.72 18.01
N ARG A 42 8.24 -8.26 19.23
CA ARG A 42 9.37 -8.67 20.10
C ARG A 42 10.19 -9.80 19.52
N ILE A 43 9.55 -10.79 18.85
CA ILE A 43 10.24 -11.89 18.17
C ILE A 43 11.03 -11.35 16.97
N VAL A 44 10.40 -10.47 16.18
CA VAL A 44 11.07 -9.81 15.04
C VAL A 44 12.28 -9.00 15.51
N ARG A 45 12.14 -8.28 16.63
CA ARG A 45 13.26 -7.55 17.27
C ARG A 45 14.41 -8.47 17.67
N GLN A 46 14.13 -9.64 18.26
CA GLN A 46 15.16 -10.62 18.65
C GLN A 46 15.97 -11.11 17.43
N MET A 47 15.31 -11.22 16.27
CA MET A 47 15.98 -11.60 15.01
C MET A 47 16.79 -10.45 14.39
N GLY A 48 16.66 -9.22 14.89
CA GLY A 48 17.37 -8.04 14.37
C GLY A 48 16.56 -7.24 13.33
N GLY A 49 15.23 -7.25 13.45
CA GLY A 49 14.29 -6.52 12.61
C GLY A 49 13.79 -7.28 11.39
N LEU A 50 12.82 -6.68 10.68
CA LEU A 50 12.14 -7.30 9.54
C LEU A 50 13.11 -7.66 8.41
N HIS A 51 14.08 -6.83 8.10
CA HIS A 51 15.05 -7.09 7.04
C HIS A 51 15.73 -8.45 7.20
N ARG A 52 16.21 -8.74 8.41
CA ARG A 52 16.81 -10.05 8.73
C ARG A 52 15.77 -11.17 8.81
N PHE A 53 14.61 -10.86 9.38
CA PHE A 53 13.54 -11.84 9.55
C PHE A 53 12.99 -12.35 8.21
N MET A 54 12.82 -11.45 7.23
CA MET A 54 12.30 -11.75 5.89
C MET A 54 13.40 -12.06 4.86
N THR A 55 14.67 -11.86 5.18
CA THR A 55 15.78 -11.91 4.21
C THR A 55 15.61 -10.89 3.08
N TRP A 56 15.16 -9.67 3.43
CA TRP A 56 14.94 -8.56 2.53
C TRP A 56 15.98 -7.46 2.79
N ASP A 57 16.65 -6.97 1.73
CA ASP A 57 17.80 -6.06 1.80
C ASP A 57 17.52 -4.66 1.24
N ARG A 58 16.26 -4.35 0.92
CA ARG A 58 15.81 -3.05 0.43
C ARG A 58 14.87 -2.38 1.43
N PRO A 59 14.50 -1.10 1.23
CA PRO A 59 13.59 -0.43 2.15
C PRO A 59 12.29 -1.18 2.42
N ILE A 60 11.82 -1.06 3.67
CA ILE A 60 10.53 -1.56 4.13
C ILE A 60 9.75 -0.37 4.71
N LEU A 61 8.49 -0.22 4.27
CA LEU A 61 7.54 0.64 4.93
C LEU A 61 6.64 -0.20 5.84
N THR A 62 6.46 0.19 7.09
CA THR A 62 5.41 -0.35 7.95
C THR A 62 4.25 0.63 8.04
N ASP A 63 3.01 0.14 7.85
CA ASP A 63 1.83 0.95 8.11
C ASP A 63 1.67 1.26 9.61
N SER A 64 0.75 2.17 9.95
CA SER A 64 0.49 2.54 11.35
C SER A 64 -0.17 1.44 12.17
N GLY A 65 -0.83 0.48 11.52
CA GLY A 65 -1.75 -0.49 12.12
C GLY A 65 -3.16 0.05 12.34
N GLY A 66 -3.38 1.34 12.19
CA GLY A 66 -4.67 2.00 12.45
C GLY A 66 -5.80 1.45 11.58
N PHE A 67 -5.61 1.42 10.26
CA PHE A 67 -6.64 0.93 9.32
C PHE A 67 -7.10 -0.50 9.67
N GLN A 68 -6.19 -1.42 9.99
CA GLN A 68 -6.53 -2.80 10.34
C GLN A 68 -7.28 -2.88 11.67
N VAL A 69 -6.94 -2.06 12.65
CA VAL A 69 -7.70 -1.94 13.91
C VAL A 69 -9.13 -1.47 13.61
N PHE A 70 -9.31 -0.53 12.69
CA PHE A 70 -10.63 -0.01 12.33
C PHE A 70 -11.43 -0.96 11.43
N SER A 71 -10.79 -1.69 10.52
CA SER A 71 -11.46 -2.56 9.53
C SER A 71 -11.70 -3.98 10.01
N LEU A 72 -10.81 -4.55 10.84
CA LEU A 72 -10.84 -5.97 11.22
C LEU A 72 -11.32 -6.22 12.66
N ALA A 73 -11.26 -5.23 13.53
CA ALA A 73 -11.64 -5.40 14.92
C ALA A 73 -13.16 -5.26 15.10
N SER A 74 -13.83 -6.37 15.40
CA SER A 74 -15.29 -6.42 15.59
C SER A 74 -15.79 -5.68 16.84
N LEU A 75 -14.95 -5.60 17.89
CA LEU A 75 -15.22 -4.93 19.15
C LEU A 75 -14.11 -3.94 19.45
N ARG A 76 -14.28 -2.71 18.99
CA ARG A 76 -13.31 -1.65 19.22
C ARG A 76 -13.90 -0.52 20.02
N LYS A 77 -13.11 0.09 20.90
CA LYS A 77 -13.45 1.29 21.64
C LYS A 77 -12.34 2.31 21.45
N ILE A 78 -12.68 3.35 20.69
CA ILE A 78 -11.78 4.49 20.42
C ILE A 78 -11.87 5.43 21.60
N LYS A 79 -10.72 5.87 22.09
CA LYS A 79 -10.58 6.84 23.17
C LYS A 79 -9.43 7.81 22.87
N GLU A 80 -9.27 8.82 23.69
CA GLU A 80 -8.17 9.79 23.56
C GLU A 80 -6.80 9.11 23.63
N GLU A 81 -6.64 8.16 24.55
CA GLU A 81 -5.38 7.44 24.72
C GLU A 81 -5.02 6.49 23.57
N GLY A 82 -6.01 5.97 22.83
CA GLY A 82 -5.83 5.00 21.76
C GLY A 82 -7.05 4.11 21.59
N VAL A 83 -6.87 2.92 21.02
CA VAL A 83 -7.95 1.99 20.67
C VAL A 83 -7.81 0.69 21.46
N TYR A 84 -8.88 0.30 22.12
CA TYR A 84 -9.06 -1.03 22.74
C TYR A 84 -9.84 -1.90 21.76
N PHE A 85 -9.35 -3.08 21.47
CA PHE A 85 -10.00 -4.00 20.55
C PHE A 85 -9.72 -5.46 20.87
N ALA A 86 -10.47 -6.37 20.23
CA ALA A 86 -10.23 -7.80 20.32
C ALA A 86 -9.50 -8.28 19.07
N SER A 87 -8.45 -9.09 19.27
CA SER A 87 -7.73 -9.74 18.17
C SER A 87 -8.67 -10.61 17.35
N HIS A 88 -8.64 -10.48 16.02
CA HIS A 88 -9.41 -11.31 15.10
C HIS A 88 -8.92 -12.77 15.02
N ILE A 89 -7.77 -13.07 15.61
CA ILE A 89 -7.16 -14.41 15.61
C ILE A 89 -7.65 -15.25 16.78
N ASP A 90 -7.62 -14.67 17.99
CA ASP A 90 -7.81 -15.39 19.25
C ASP A 90 -8.74 -14.69 20.24
N GLY A 91 -9.31 -13.54 19.87
CA GLY A 91 -10.20 -12.75 20.70
C GLY A 91 -9.52 -12.03 21.88
N ARG A 92 -8.21 -12.12 22.02
CA ARG A 92 -7.45 -11.44 23.09
C ARG A 92 -7.65 -9.94 23.01
N ARG A 93 -7.87 -9.31 24.19
CA ARG A 93 -7.97 -7.85 24.28
C ARG A 93 -6.59 -7.22 24.11
N ILE A 94 -6.53 -6.22 23.24
CA ILE A 94 -5.31 -5.48 22.88
C ILE A 94 -5.61 -4.00 22.97
N PHE A 95 -4.61 -3.25 23.42
CA PHE A 95 -4.56 -1.80 23.32
C PHE A 95 -3.50 -1.39 22.28
N MET A 96 -3.83 -0.42 21.45
CA MET A 96 -2.90 0.21 20.51
C MET A 96 -3.19 1.70 20.46
N GLY A 97 -2.20 2.50 20.79
CA GLY A 97 -2.21 3.94 20.67
C GLY A 97 -0.98 4.45 19.92
N PRO A 98 -0.79 5.76 19.84
CA PRO A 98 0.36 6.35 19.16
C PRO A 98 1.70 5.79 19.63
N GLU A 99 1.92 5.74 20.93
CA GLU A 99 3.19 5.28 21.51
C GLU A 99 3.44 3.80 21.26
N GLU A 100 2.40 2.96 21.36
CA GLU A 100 2.47 1.53 21.07
C GLU A 100 2.78 1.28 19.59
N SER A 101 2.07 1.97 18.67
CA SER A 101 2.33 1.84 17.24
C SER A 101 3.77 2.23 16.89
N MET A 102 4.26 3.35 17.40
CA MET A 102 5.64 3.78 17.19
C MET A 102 6.65 2.79 17.77
N GLN A 103 6.37 2.24 18.98
CA GLN A 103 7.23 1.23 19.61
C GLN A 103 7.27 -0.07 18.80
N ILE A 104 6.12 -0.52 18.29
CA ILE A 104 6.03 -1.73 17.47
C ILE A 104 6.83 -1.53 16.18
N GLN A 105 6.64 -0.43 15.46
CA GLN A 105 7.37 -0.13 14.22
C GLN A 105 8.87 0.01 14.47
N SER A 106 9.29 0.59 15.60
CA SER A 106 10.69 0.61 16.02
C SER A 106 11.25 -0.81 16.27
N ASN A 107 10.47 -1.72 16.84
CA ASN A 107 10.89 -3.12 17.02
C ASN A 107 10.97 -3.86 15.68
N LEU A 108 10.06 -3.58 14.75
CA LEU A 108 10.06 -4.13 13.41
C LEU A 108 11.22 -3.61 12.56
N ALA A 109 11.75 -2.43 12.90
CA ALA A 109 12.89 -1.81 12.22
C ALA A 109 12.64 -1.49 10.74
N SER A 110 11.46 -1.00 10.41
CA SER A 110 11.19 -0.51 9.05
C SER A 110 12.06 0.71 8.73
N THR A 111 12.29 0.94 7.45
CA THR A 111 12.98 2.15 6.96
C THR A 111 12.07 3.37 6.96
N ILE A 112 10.76 3.12 6.77
CA ILE A 112 9.72 4.15 6.81
C ILE A 112 8.62 3.67 7.76
N ALA A 113 8.33 4.45 8.80
CA ALA A 113 7.23 4.25 9.72
C ALA A 113 6.10 5.25 9.43
N MET A 114 4.86 4.87 9.73
CA MET A 114 3.68 5.72 9.58
C MET A 114 3.16 6.16 10.94
N ALA A 115 2.75 7.41 11.07
CA ALA A 115 2.08 7.89 12.28
C ALA A 115 0.73 7.18 12.47
N PHE A 116 0.37 6.92 13.74
CA PHE A 116 -0.90 6.28 14.08
C PHE A 116 -2.06 7.25 13.89
N ASP A 117 -3.10 6.81 13.19
CA ASP A 117 -4.24 7.62 12.77
C ASP A 117 -5.57 6.88 12.95
N GLU A 118 -6.66 7.63 12.97
CA GLU A 118 -8.01 7.10 12.80
C GLU A 118 -8.43 7.25 11.33
N CYS A 119 -8.80 6.13 10.69
CA CYS A 119 -9.33 6.11 9.34
C CYS A 119 -10.84 5.85 9.37
N PRO A 120 -11.69 6.91 9.37
CA PRO A 120 -13.13 6.74 9.31
C PRO A 120 -13.60 6.25 7.93
N PRO A 121 -14.83 5.69 7.82
CA PRO A 121 -15.43 5.40 6.52
C PRO A 121 -15.49 6.65 5.62
N GLY A 122 -15.35 6.46 4.29
CA GLY A 122 -15.34 7.57 3.33
C GLY A 122 -16.63 8.39 3.31
N ASP A 123 -17.77 7.77 3.65
CA ASP A 123 -19.11 8.36 3.77
C ASP A 123 -19.45 8.84 5.19
N ALA A 124 -18.47 8.92 6.10
CA ALA A 124 -18.70 9.37 7.46
C ALA A 124 -19.30 10.78 7.50
N PRO A 125 -20.29 11.05 8.39
CA PRO A 125 -20.85 12.38 8.54
C PRO A 125 -19.76 13.41 8.88
N ARG A 126 -19.91 14.63 8.36
CA ARG A 126 -18.90 15.70 8.52
C ARG A 126 -18.52 15.96 9.98
N GLU A 127 -19.48 15.93 10.89
CA GLU A 127 -19.21 16.11 12.33
C GLU A 127 -18.29 15.02 12.87
N TYR A 128 -18.52 13.75 12.49
CA TYR A 128 -17.65 12.65 12.88
C TYR A 128 -16.28 12.77 12.22
N ALA A 129 -16.22 13.08 10.93
CA ALA A 129 -14.96 13.30 10.22
C ALA A 129 -14.09 14.37 10.86
N ALA A 130 -14.70 15.50 11.28
CA ALA A 130 -13.99 16.57 11.98
C ALA A 130 -13.48 16.16 13.36
N LYS A 131 -14.28 15.40 14.14
CA LYS A 131 -13.86 14.87 15.46
C LYS A 131 -12.72 13.85 15.30
N SER A 132 -12.83 12.96 14.34
CA SER A 132 -11.80 11.97 14.01
C SER A 132 -10.48 12.64 13.59
N LEU A 133 -10.57 13.67 12.74
CA LEU A 133 -9.40 14.43 12.33
C LEU A 133 -8.71 15.10 13.52
N ALA A 134 -9.46 15.77 14.38
CA ALA A 134 -8.91 16.41 15.59
C ALA A 134 -8.24 15.39 16.55
N LEU A 135 -8.76 14.18 16.64
CA LEU A 135 -8.13 13.09 17.40
C LEU A 135 -6.83 12.64 16.73
N THR A 136 -6.85 12.42 15.41
CA THR A 136 -5.67 12.04 14.60
C THR A 136 -4.54 13.08 14.75
N GLU A 137 -4.86 14.36 14.77
CA GLU A 137 -3.87 15.43 14.97
C GLU A 137 -3.20 15.37 16.35
N ARG A 138 -3.97 15.13 17.42
CA ARG A 138 -3.39 14.92 18.77
C ARG A 138 -2.55 13.65 18.86
N TRP A 139 -2.98 12.59 18.18
CA TRP A 139 -2.20 11.36 18.07
C TRP A 139 -0.90 11.54 17.26
N LEU A 140 -0.95 12.38 16.23
CA LEU A 140 0.23 12.72 15.44
C LEU A 140 1.32 13.37 16.30
N GLU A 141 0.97 14.35 17.12
CA GLU A 141 1.91 14.98 18.07
C GLU A 141 2.55 13.93 18.99
N ARG A 142 1.75 13.02 19.54
CA ARG A 142 2.24 11.94 20.40
C ARG A 142 3.16 10.97 19.65
N CYS A 143 2.86 10.67 18.38
CA CYS A 143 3.74 9.86 17.53
C CYS A 143 5.11 10.51 17.35
N PHE A 144 5.15 11.79 17.00
CA PHE A 144 6.41 12.52 16.82
C PHE A 144 7.18 12.63 18.13
N ASN A 145 6.51 12.93 19.26
CA ASN A 145 7.16 12.94 20.57
C ASN A 145 7.78 11.58 20.91
N ARG A 146 7.06 10.47 20.67
CA ARG A 146 7.60 9.13 20.89
C ARG A 146 8.74 8.79 19.94
N TYR A 147 8.63 9.18 18.68
CA TYR A 147 9.67 8.99 17.67
C TYR A 147 10.99 9.66 18.08
N HIS A 148 10.96 10.93 18.46
CA HIS A 148 12.14 11.68 18.89
C HIS A 148 12.78 11.15 20.19
N GLN A 149 12.01 10.51 21.04
CA GLN A 149 12.49 9.87 22.28
C GLN A 149 13.04 8.46 22.07
N THR A 150 12.92 7.91 20.84
CA THR A 150 13.30 6.53 20.55
C THR A 150 14.66 6.48 19.89
N GLU A 151 15.64 5.86 20.56
CA GLU A 151 16.97 5.64 19.97
C GLU A 151 16.92 4.64 18.81
N PRO A 152 17.65 4.90 17.71
CA PRO A 152 17.80 3.94 16.62
C PRO A 152 18.40 2.62 17.11
N LYS A 153 17.73 1.49 16.84
CA LYS A 153 18.13 0.19 17.40
C LYS A 153 19.02 -0.64 16.47
N TYR A 154 19.00 -0.37 15.17
CA TYR A 154 19.54 -1.28 14.16
C TYR A 154 20.57 -0.66 13.23
N GLY A 155 21.06 0.54 13.57
CA GLY A 155 22.11 1.22 12.83
C GLY A 155 21.67 1.84 11.49
N HIS A 156 20.36 1.89 11.20
CA HIS A 156 19.82 2.63 10.06
C HIS A 156 18.76 3.65 10.52
N TYR A 157 18.62 4.67 9.71
CA TYR A 157 17.58 5.70 9.90
C TYR A 157 16.19 5.13 9.62
N GLN A 158 15.22 5.49 10.45
CA GLN A 158 13.82 5.23 10.23
C GLN A 158 13.11 6.56 9.99
N ALA A 159 12.58 6.76 8.78
CA ALA A 159 11.77 7.92 8.46
C ALA A 159 10.39 7.80 9.11
N LEU A 160 9.75 8.94 9.42
CA LEU A 160 8.37 8.99 9.91
C LEU A 160 7.51 9.83 8.97
N PHE A 161 6.42 9.23 8.45
CA PHE A 161 5.45 9.91 7.61
C PHE A 161 4.14 10.13 8.37
N PRO A 162 3.67 11.38 8.50
CA PRO A 162 2.31 11.69 8.95
C PRO A 162 1.29 11.34 7.86
N ILE A 163 0.02 11.16 8.26
CA ILE A 163 -1.07 10.80 7.37
C ILE A 163 -2.12 11.90 7.34
N VAL A 164 -2.42 12.43 6.17
CA VAL A 164 -3.51 13.37 5.93
C VAL A 164 -4.82 12.59 5.89
N GLN A 165 -5.74 12.88 6.82
CA GLN A 165 -7.10 12.37 6.87
C GLN A 165 -8.11 13.48 6.51
N GLY A 166 -9.40 13.29 6.65
CA GLY A 166 -10.45 14.30 6.39
C GLY A 166 -11.59 13.80 5.50
N CYS A 167 -11.71 12.47 5.28
CA CYS A 167 -12.73 11.85 4.42
C CYS A 167 -12.77 12.52 3.04
N THR A 168 -13.98 12.82 2.55
CA THR A 168 -14.22 13.50 1.27
C THR A 168 -14.59 14.98 1.42
N TYR A 169 -14.12 15.62 2.49
CA TYR A 169 -14.37 17.04 2.77
C TYR A 169 -13.14 17.87 2.44
N PRO A 170 -13.18 18.71 1.37
CA PRO A 170 -12.01 19.48 0.91
C PRO A 170 -11.40 20.38 1.98
N ASP A 171 -12.24 21.03 2.79
CA ASP A 171 -11.80 21.92 3.87
C ASP A 171 -11.09 21.16 4.99
N LEU A 172 -11.57 19.97 5.35
CA LEU A 172 -10.89 19.10 6.34
C LEU A 172 -9.57 18.56 5.79
N ARG A 173 -9.52 18.16 4.50
CA ARG A 173 -8.30 17.73 3.82
C ARG A 173 -7.25 18.83 3.77
N ALA A 174 -7.66 20.07 3.43
CA ALA A 174 -6.76 21.21 3.41
C ALA A 174 -6.22 21.52 4.81
N HIS A 175 -7.09 21.54 5.82
CA HIS A 175 -6.69 21.74 7.22
C HIS A 175 -5.69 20.67 7.67
N ALA A 176 -5.96 19.39 7.39
CA ALA A 176 -5.07 18.28 7.72
C ALA A 176 -3.71 18.40 7.04
N ALA A 177 -3.69 18.77 5.76
CA ALA A 177 -2.45 18.96 5.00
C ALA A 177 -1.58 20.10 5.57
N GLU A 178 -2.18 21.24 5.94
CA GLU A 178 -1.48 22.33 6.62
C GLU A 178 -0.96 21.92 8.02
N ASN A 179 -1.72 21.08 8.75
CA ASN A 179 -1.28 20.58 10.05
C ASN A 179 -0.06 19.66 9.90
N VAL A 180 -0.10 18.64 9.04
CA VAL A 180 1.02 17.69 8.90
C VAL A 180 2.29 18.36 8.36
N LYS A 181 2.16 19.37 7.52
CA LYS A 181 3.28 20.13 6.94
C LYS A 181 4.16 20.79 8.01
N GLN A 182 3.59 21.14 9.18
CA GLN A 182 4.32 21.78 10.26
C GLN A 182 5.40 20.89 10.89
N TYR A 183 5.34 19.58 10.68
CA TYR A 183 6.28 18.61 11.27
C TYR A 183 7.58 18.42 10.51
N ASP A 184 7.77 19.08 9.35
CA ASP A 184 8.95 18.90 8.47
C ASP A 184 9.36 17.42 8.32
N ALA A 185 8.39 16.59 7.97
CA ALA A 185 8.56 15.15 7.89
C ALA A 185 9.36 14.72 6.65
N ASP A 186 9.90 13.50 6.68
CA ASP A 186 10.64 12.90 5.55
C ASP A 186 9.79 12.68 4.30
N GLY A 187 8.47 12.57 4.48
CA GLY A 187 7.45 12.43 3.46
C GLY A 187 6.07 12.50 4.07
N TYR A 188 5.04 12.52 3.26
CA TYR A 188 3.65 12.71 3.67
C TYR A 188 2.75 11.69 3.02
N ALA A 189 1.80 11.13 3.77
CA ALA A 189 0.83 10.19 3.23
C ALA A 189 -0.57 10.79 3.14
N ILE A 190 -1.32 10.34 2.13
CA ILE A 190 -2.72 10.65 1.91
C ILE A 190 -3.50 9.38 2.22
N GLY A 191 -4.16 9.34 3.37
CA GLY A 191 -4.96 8.21 3.82
C GLY A 191 -6.46 8.44 3.68
N GLY A 192 -7.26 7.42 3.98
CA GLY A 192 -8.71 7.50 4.01
C GLY A 192 -9.38 7.80 2.66
N LEU A 193 -8.74 7.42 1.56
CA LEU A 193 -9.30 7.42 0.21
C LEU A 193 -9.35 5.98 -0.33
N ALA A 194 -10.09 5.76 -1.43
CA ALA A 194 -10.42 4.44 -1.98
C ALA A 194 -11.14 3.52 -0.95
N VAL A 195 -12.00 4.13 -0.13
CA VAL A 195 -12.79 3.46 0.91
C VAL A 195 -14.30 3.54 0.64
N GLY A 196 -14.69 3.70 -0.64
CA GLY A 196 -16.08 3.67 -1.10
C GLY A 196 -16.55 4.92 -1.83
N GLU A 197 -15.77 5.99 -1.86
CA GLU A 197 -16.08 7.20 -2.61
C GLU A 197 -15.95 7.01 -4.13
N PRO A 198 -16.64 7.83 -4.95
CA PRO A 198 -16.43 7.89 -6.39
C PRO A 198 -14.99 8.29 -6.73
N THR A 199 -14.49 7.79 -7.85
CA THR A 199 -13.09 7.98 -8.26
C THR A 199 -12.76 9.46 -8.55
N ASP A 200 -13.69 10.22 -9.09
CA ASP A 200 -13.54 11.66 -9.32
C ASP A 200 -13.41 12.45 -8.01
N VAL A 201 -14.15 12.07 -6.99
CA VAL A 201 -14.03 12.65 -5.64
C VAL A 201 -12.66 12.33 -5.03
N MET A 202 -12.17 11.09 -5.19
CA MET A 202 -10.83 10.74 -4.76
C MET A 202 -9.77 11.62 -5.41
N TYR A 203 -9.87 11.85 -6.73
CA TYR A 203 -8.92 12.71 -7.46
C TYR A 203 -8.98 14.16 -6.99
N GLU A 204 -10.17 14.70 -6.76
CA GLU A 204 -10.34 16.05 -6.19
C GLU A 204 -9.65 16.17 -4.82
N MET A 205 -9.82 15.21 -3.94
CA MET A 205 -9.16 15.22 -2.63
C MET A 205 -7.63 15.16 -2.73
N ILE A 206 -7.09 14.39 -3.68
CA ILE A 206 -5.64 14.37 -3.96
C ILE A 206 -5.15 15.74 -4.41
N GLU A 207 -5.87 16.41 -5.31
CA GLU A 207 -5.52 17.75 -5.79
C GLU A 207 -5.52 18.77 -4.66
N VAL A 208 -6.54 18.76 -3.80
CA VAL A 208 -6.62 19.64 -2.62
C VAL A 208 -5.41 19.45 -1.70
N VAL A 209 -5.05 18.21 -1.39
CA VAL A 209 -3.93 17.90 -0.50
C VAL A 209 -2.59 18.24 -1.13
N ASN A 210 -2.38 17.88 -2.40
CA ASN A 210 -1.11 18.08 -3.08
C ASN A 210 -0.84 19.55 -3.46
N ALA A 211 -1.87 20.40 -3.47
CA ALA A 211 -1.69 21.86 -3.57
C ALA A 211 -1.00 22.46 -2.32
N ILE A 212 -0.98 21.73 -1.20
CA ILE A 212 -0.47 22.20 0.10
C ILE A 212 0.83 21.49 0.49
N LEU A 213 0.91 20.16 0.26
CA LEU A 213 2.08 19.37 0.63
C LEU A 213 3.32 19.77 -0.17
N PRO A 214 4.53 19.75 0.45
CA PRO A 214 5.78 20.09 -0.22
C PRO A 214 6.05 19.19 -1.44
N GLU A 215 6.46 19.77 -2.57
CA GLU A 215 6.79 19.03 -3.79
C GLU A 215 8.11 18.28 -3.70
N GLU A 216 9.03 18.77 -2.87
CA GLU A 216 10.34 18.18 -2.64
C GLU A 216 10.34 16.99 -1.69
N ARG A 217 9.20 16.65 -1.09
CA ARG A 217 9.03 15.50 -0.19
C ARG A 217 8.16 14.44 -0.83
N PRO A 218 8.45 13.14 -0.63
CA PRO A 218 7.60 12.06 -1.14
C PRO A 218 6.14 12.19 -0.68
N ARG A 219 5.21 12.05 -1.60
CA ARG A 219 3.77 12.04 -1.37
C ARG A 219 3.22 10.64 -1.63
N TYR A 220 2.73 10.01 -0.59
CA TYR A 220 2.31 8.62 -0.60
C TYR A 220 0.79 8.50 -0.54
N LEU A 221 0.15 7.96 -1.59
CA LEU A 221 -1.27 7.64 -1.61
C LEU A 221 -1.48 6.20 -1.15
N MET A 222 -2.12 6.04 0.02
CA MET A 222 -2.25 4.75 0.69
C MET A 222 -3.37 3.90 0.09
N GLY A 223 -3.07 2.62 -0.15
CA GLY A 223 -4.05 1.60 -0.54
C GLY A 223 -4.60 1.70 -1.97
N VAL A 224 -4.05 2.57 -2.80
CA VAL A 224 -4.50 2.80 -4.18
C VAL A 224 -3.52 2.20 -5.18
N GLY A 225 -3.96 1.50 -6.16
CA GLY A 225 -5.27 1.00 -6.56
C GLY A 225 -5.17 0.32 -7.91
N THR A 226 -6.11 0.63 -8.83
CA THR A 226 -6.02 0.12 -10.20
C THR A 226 -4.85 0.77 -10.96
N PRO A 227 -4.36 0.14 -12.05
CA PRO A 227 -3.35 0.77 -12.92
C PRO A 227 -3.74 2.18 -13.38
N VAL A 228 -5.01 2.39 -13.70
CA VAL A 228 -5.56 3.70 -14.08
C VAL A 228 -5.46 4.70 -12.94
N ASN A 229 -5.90 4.31 -11.73
CA ASN A 229 -5.84 5.21 -10.57
C ASN A 229 -4.40 5.64 -10.25
N ILE A 230 -3.43 4.75 -10.43
CA ILE A 230 -2.01 5.06 -10.21
C ILE A 230 -1.54 6.12 -11.21
N LEU A 231 -1.81 5.96 -12.51
CA LEU A 231 -1.39 6.93 -13.51
C LEU A 231 -2.07 8.29 -13.33
N GLU A 232 -3.36 8.30 -13.00
CA GLU A 232 -4.10 9.53 -12.70
C GLU A 232 -3.61 10.24 -11.43
N ALA A 233 -3.23 9.47 -10.40
CA ALA A 233 -2.65 10.04 -9.18
C ALA A 233 -1.23 10.57 -9.40
N ILE A 234 -0.42 9.93 -10.26
CA ILE A 234 0.91 10.44 -10.65
C ILE A 234 0.77 11.81 -11.33
N GLU A 235 -0.18 11.99 -12.24
CA GLU A 235 -0.45 13.30 -12.87
C GLU A 235 -0.77 14.39 -11.84
N ARG A 236 -1.34 13.99 -10.70
CA ARG A 236 -1.70 14.88 -9.57
C ARG A 236 -0.60 15.02 -8.52
N GLY A 237 0.62 14.52 -8.81
CA GLY A 237 1.80 14.72 -7.98
C GLY A 237 2.00 13.68 -6.88
N VAL A 238 1.45 12.48 -7.01
CA VAL A 238 1.71 11.37 -6.09
C VAL A 238 2.94 10.57 -6.52
N ASP A 239 3.82 10.23 -5.56
CA ASP A 239 5.11 9.57 -5.78
C ASP A 239 5.12 8.09 -5.40
N MET A 240 4.33 7.71 -4.39
CA MET A 240 4.37 6.38 -3.77
C MET A 240 2.97 5.78 -3.66
N PHE A 241 2.89 4.47 -3.88
CA PHE A 241 1.65 3.71 -3.86
C PHE A 241 1.86 2.34 -3.21
N ASP A 242 0.82 1.83 -2.58
CA ASP A 242 0.67 0.42 -2.25
C ASP A 242 -0.71 -0.08 -2.60
N CYS A 243 -0.84 -1.35 -2.90
CA CYS A 243 -2.15 -2.00 -3.00
C CYS A 243 -2.04 -3.52 -2.91
N VAL A 244 -3.02 -4.15 -2.29
CA VAL A 244 -3.15 -5.62 -2.28
C VAL A 244 -3.73 -6.17 -3.59
N MET A 245 -4.24 -5.30 -4.45
CA MET A 245 -4.96 -5.67 -5.67
C MET A 245 -4.14 -6.56 -6.62
N PRO A 246 -2.86 -6.30 -6.91
CA PRO A 246 -2.08 -7.15 -7.81
C PRO A 246 -2.10 -8.61 -7.39
N THR A 247 -1.81 -8.92 -6.14
CA THR A 247 -1.78 -10.30 -5.65
C THR A 247 -3.17 -10.86 -5.38
N ARG A 248 -4.11 -10.05 -4.87
CA ARG A 248 -5.49 -10.48 -4.62
C ARG A 248 -6.18 -10.84 -5.93
N ASN A 249 -6.10 -9.96 -6.92
CA ASN A 249 -6.72 -10.18 -8.23
C ASN A 249 -6.03 -11.32 -8.99
N GLY A 250 -4.69 -11.41 -8.94
CA GLY A 250 -3.94 -12.51 -9.53
C GLY A 250 -4.40 -13.87 -8.99
N ARG A 251 -4.48 -14.04 -7.68
CA ARG A 251 -5.00 -15.27 -7.08
C ARG A 251 -6.44 -15.61 -7.47
N ASN A 252 -7.21 -14.61 -7.87
CA ASN A 252 -8.57 -14.79 -8.39
C ASN A 252 -8.64 -14.92 -9.93
N GLY A 253 -7.49 -15.00 -10.60
CA GLY A 253 -7.41 -15.21 -12.04
C GLY A 253 -7.53 -13.95 -12.89
N GLN A 254 -7.36 -12.76 -12.30
CA GLN A 254 -7.34 -11.50 -13.03
C GLN A 254 -5.90 -11.02 -13.22
N LEU A 255 -5.50 -10.81 -14.47
CA LEU A 255 -4.17 -10.33 -14.84
C LEU A 255 -4.26 -8.94 -15.46
N PHE A 256 -3.26 -8.11 -15.15
CA PHE A 256 -3.13 -6.78 -15.73
C PHE A 256 -2.03 -6.77 -16.78
N THR A 257 -2.32 -6.24 -17.97
CA THR A 257 -1.35 -6.07 -19.06
C THR A 257 -1.43 -4.64 -19.63
N ALA A 258 -0.44 -4.25 -20.43
CA ALA A 258 -0.45 -2.95 -21.09
C ALA A 258 -1.60 -2.80 -22.11
N GLU A 259 -2.18 -3.89 -22.58
CA GLU A 259 -3.29 -3.88 -23.53
C GLU A 259 -4.67 -3.99 -22.87
N GLY A 260 -4.71 -4.32 -21.57
CA GLY A 260 -5.95 -4.43 -20.81
C GLY A 260 -5.93 -5.53 -19.76
N VAL A 261 -7.10 -5.91 -19.29
CA VAL A 261 -7.31 -6.87 -18.20
C VAL A 261 -7.75 -8.22 -18.77
N ILE A 262 -7.03 -9.27 -18.39
CA ILE A 262 -7.34 -10.67 -18.71
C ILE A 262 -8.03 -11.31 -17.51
N ASN A 263 -9.21 -11.92 -17.73
CA ASN A 263 -9.73 -12.91 -16.80
C ASN A 263 -9.34 -14.30 -17.33
N ILE A 264 -8.29 -14.87 -16.77
CA ILE A 264 -7.72 -16.14 -17.23
C ILE A 264 -8.66 -17.33 -17.01
N ARG A 265 -9.74 -17.20 -16.24
CA ARG A 265 -10.79 -18.22 -16.04
C ARG A 265 -11.69 -18.37 -17.27
N ASN A 266 -11.70 -17.38 -18.16
CA ASN A 266 -12.53 -17.43 -19.37
C ASN A 266 -12.09 -18.58 -20.29
N LYS A 267 -13.06 -19.33 -20.78
CA LYS A 267 -12.85 -20.52 -21.62
C LYS A 267 -12.01 -20.23 -22.87
N LYS A 268 -12.06 -19.04 -23.44
CA LYS A 268 -11.29 -18.65 -24.62
C LYS A 268 -9.74 -18.78 -24.46
N TRP A 269 -9.26 -18.93 -23.23
CA TRP A 269 -7.85 -19.08 -22.93
C TRP A 269 -7.40 -20.55 -22.81
N GLU A 270 -8.33 -21.52 -22.90
CA GLU A 270 -8.03 -22.93 -22.66
C GLU A 270 -7.07 -23.53 -23.71
N ASP A 271 -7.04 -22.97 -24.91
CA ASP A 271 -6.19 -23.35 -26.03
C ASP A 271 -5.31 -22.20 -26.58
N ASP A 272 -5.18 -21.12 -25.84
CA ASP A 272 -4.26 -20.03 -26.16
C ASP A 272 -2.83 -20.38 -25.71
N PHE A 273 -2.02 -20.88 -26.61
CA PHE A 273 -0.63 -21.24 -26.36
C PHE A 273 0.36 -20.08 -26.46
N SER A 274 -0.11 -18.85 -26.61
CA SER A 274 0.75 -17.67 -26.55
C SER A 274 1.21 -17.40 -25.10
N PRO A 275 2.36 -16.69 -24.94
CA PRO A 275 2.83 -16.25 -23.63
C PRO A 275 1.78 -15.46 -22.85
N ILE A 276 1.88 -15.45 -21.52
CA ILE A 276 0.98 -14.68 -20.66
C ILE A 276 1.02 -13.19 -21.04
N ASP A 277 2.23 -12.63 -21.11
CA ASP A 277 2.48 -11.28 -21.62
C ASP A 277 3.83 -11.26 -22.35
N PRO A 278 3.84 -11.18 -23.68
CA PRO A 278 5.09 -11.18 -24.44
C PRO A 278 5.99 -9.96 -24.16
N GLU A 279 5.43 -8.88 -23.65
CA GLU A 279 6.17 -7.68 -23.24
C GLU A 279 6.42 -7.61 -21.74
N GLY A 280 6.00 -8.62 -20.98
CA GLY A 280 6.15 -8.69 -19.53
C GLY A 280 7.61 -8.79 -19.09
N THR A 281 7.89 -8.36 -17.87
CA THR A 281 9.25 -8.28 -17.31
C THR A 281 9.56 -9.40 -16.30
N ALA A 282 8.56 -10.18 -15.90
CA ALA A 282 8.77 -11.36 -15.06
C ALA A 282 9.05 -12.61 -15.92
N PHE A 283 9.87 -13.51 -15.41
CA PHE A 283 10.17 -14.76 -16.14
C PHE A 283 8.91 -15.58 -16.46
N VAL A 284 7.89 -15.48 -15.63
CA VAL A 284 6.60 -16.18 -15.83
C VAL A 284 5.85 -15.71 -17.06
N ASP A 285 6.07 -14.47 -17.49
CA ASP A 285 5.32 -13.81 -18.56
C ASP A 285 5.59 -14.44 -19.93
N THR A 286 6.83 -14.88 -20.14
CA THR A 286 7.28 -15.48 -21.40
C THR A 286 7.46 -17.00 -21.29
N LEU A 287 7.70 -17.52 -20.09
CA LEU A 287 7.92 -18.96 -19.87
C LEU A 287 6.62 -19.77 -19.96
N TYR A 288 5.52 -19.21 -19.43
CA TYR A 288 4.24 -19.90 -19.37
C TYR A 288 3.24 -19.37 -20.39
N THR A 289 2.35 -20.26 -20.86
CA THR A 289 1.26 -19.90 -21.77
C THR A 289 -0.02 -19.56 -21.02
N LYS A 290 -0.91 -18.81 -21.67
CA LYS A 290 -2.26 -18.53 -21.13
C LYS A 290 -3.05 -19.82 -20.90
N ALA A 291 -2.96 -20.80 -21.82
CA ALA A 291 -3.60 -22.11 -21.68
C ALA A 291 -3.14 -22.85 -20.42
N TYR A 292 -1.83 -22.87 -20.16
CA TYR A 292 -1.31 -23.52 -18.95
C TYR A 292 -1.78 -22.80 -17.66
N LEU A 293 -1.71 -21.48 -17.64
CA LEU A 293 -2.18 -20.72 -16.47
C LEU A 293 -3.69 -20.87 -16.28
N HIS A 294 -4.49 -20.87 -17.35
CA HIS A 294 -5.93 -21.18 -17.32
C HIS A 294 -6.19 -22.54 -16.66
N HIS A 295 -5.47 -23.57 -17.09
CA HIS A 295 -5.56 -24.91 -16.49
C HIS A 295 -5.26 -24.89 -14.99
N LEU A 296 -4.12 -24.30 -14.59
CA LEU A 296 -3.72 -24.25 -13.18
C LEU A 296 -4.75 -23.50 -12.29
N VAL A 297 -5.29 -22.38 -12.79
CA VAL A 297 -6.31 -21.61 -12.08
C VAL A 297 -7.61 -22.41 -11.94
N THR A 298 -7.99 -23.14 -12.97
CA THR A 298 -9.21 -23.97 -13.00
C THR A 298 -9.10 -25.14 -12.04
N CYS A 299 -7.91 -25.78 -11.97
CA CYS A 299 -7.63 -26.87 -11.06
C CYS A 299 -7.35 -26.43 -9.61
N GLY A 300 -7.16 -25.14 -9.37
CA GLY A 300 -6.87 -24.59 -8.04
C GLY A 300 -5.43 -24.85 -7.56
N GLU A 301 -4.49 -25.07 -8.49
CA GLU A 301 -3.08 -25.31 -8.17
C GLU A 301 -2.42 -24.08 -7.53
N MET A 302 -1.58 -24.30 -6.50
CA MET A 302 -0.86 -23.21 -5.82
C MET A 302 0.05 -22.41 -6.76
N LEU A 303 0.63 -23.10 -7.76
CA LEU A 303 1.49 -22.46 -8.76
C LEU A 303 0.75 -21.37 -9.55
N ALA A 304 -0.58 -21.51 -9.77
CA ALA A 304 -1.38 -20.48 -10.39
C ALA A 304 -1.33 -19.15 -9.64
N ALA A 305 -1.48 -19.22 -8.32
CA ALA A 305 -1.42 -18.02 -7.47
C ALA A 305 -0.03 -17.35 -7.51
N GLN A 306 1.03 -18.15 -7.55
CA GLN A 306 2.40 -17.65 -7.65
C GLN A 306 2.66 -16.96 -9.00
N ILE A 307 2.34 -17.62 -10.11
CA ILE A 307 2.52 -17.08 -11.47
C ILE A 307 1.74 -15.77 -11.63
N ALA A 308 0.45 -15.77 -11.31
CA ALA A 308 -0.42 -14.62 -11.49
C ALA A 308 -0.04 -13.45 -10.57
N SER A 309 0.38 -13.71 -9.33
CA SER A 309 0.83 -12.67 -8.42
C SER A 309 2.15 -12.05 -8.87
N LEU A 310 3.10 -12.87 -9.31
CA LEU A 310 4.39 -12.40 -9.81
C LEU A 310 4.22 -11.54 -11.07
N HIS A 311 3.43 -12.02 -12.02
CA HIS A 311 3.05 -11.27 -13.22
C HIS A 311 2.46 -9.90 -12.88
N ASN A 312 1.43 -9.86 -12.02
CA ASN A 312 0.74 -8.62 -11.70
C ASN A 312 1.65 -7.62 -10.96
N ILE A 313 2.47 -8.07 -10.01
CA ILE A 313 3.41 -7.15 -9.32
C ILE A 313 4.44 -6.61 -10.33
N ALA A 314 5.01 -7.47 -11.17
CA ALA A 314 5.96 -7.04 -12.19
C ALA A 314 5.34 -6.02 -13.16
N PHE A 315 4.08 -6.23 -13.55
CA PHE A 315 3.35 -5.26 -14.36
C PHE A 315 3.19 -3.90 -13.68
N TYR A 316 2.82 -3.86 -12.40
CA TYR A 316 2.70 -2.61 -11.65
C TYR A 316 4.04 -1.89 -11.50
N LEU A 317 5.12 -2.62 -11.24
CA LEU A 317 6.47 -2.03 -11.16
C LEU A 317 6.91 -1.47 -12.52
N ARG A 318 6.65 -2.20 -13.61
CA ARG A 318 6.91 -1.73 -14.99
C ARG A 318 6.11 -0.47 -15.30
N LEU A 319 4.81 -0.43 -14.94
CA LEU A 319 3.93 0.70 -15.21
C LEU A 319 4.44 1.99 -14.58
N VAL A 320 4.82 1.94 -13.30
CA VAL A 320 5.38 3.11 -12.61
C VAL A 320 6.80 3.45 -13.11
N GLY A 321 7.55 2.47 -13.59
CA GLY A 321 8.82 2.66 -14.29
C GLY A 321 8.66 3.46 -15.57
N MET A 322 7.75 3.04 -16.45
CA MET A 322 7.40 3.76 -17.70
C MET A 322 6.90 5.17 -17.40
N ALA A 323 6.05 5.34 -16.37
CA ALA A 323 5.59 6.67 -15.96
C ALA A 323 6.77 7.60 -15.62
N ARG A 324 7.78 7.12 -14.89
CA ARG A 324 8.99 7.90 -14.56
C ARG A 324 9.80 8.26 -15.81
N GLU A 325 9.95 7.34 -16.76
CA GLU A 325 10.64 7.59 -18.02
C GLU A 325 9.95 8.69 -18.82
N HIS A 326 8.61 8.64 -18.94
CA HIS A 326 7.83 9.65 -19.64
C HIS A 326 7.76 11.01 -18.93
N ILE A 327 7.81 11.01 -17.57
CA ILE A 327 7.98 12.25 -16.81
C ILE A 327 9.34 12.90 -17.15
N ALA A 328 10.41 12.11 -17.12
CA ALA A 328 11.76 12.59 -17.44
C ALA A 328 11.89 13.06 -18.91
N ALA A 329 11.18 12.42 -19.83
CA ALA A 329 11.11 12.79 -21.24
C ALA A 329 10.20 14.02 -21.51
N GLY A 330 9.35 14.43 -20.55
CA GLY A 330 8.43 15.55 -20.70
C GLY A 330 7.17 15.24 -21.52
N ASP A 331 6.86 13.97 -21.78
CA ASP A 331 5.72 13.51 -22.56
C ASP A 331 4.75 12.61 -21.77
N PHE A 332 4.76 12.73 -20.44
CA PHE A 332 3.95 11.89 -19.54
C PHE A 332 2.45 11.94 -19.87
N LYS A 333 1.89 13.16 -20.01
CA LYS A 333 0.43 13.31 -20.20
C LYS A 333 -0.09 12.61 -21.45
N PRO A 334 0.43 12.85 -22.67
CA PRO A 334 -0.05 12.16 -23.87
C PRO A 334 0.18 10.63 -23.80
N TRP A 335 1.28 10.16 -23.21
CA TRP A 335 1.50 8.74 -22.96
C TRP A 335 0.48 8.17 -21.99
N LYS A 336 0.26 8.85 -20.85
CA LYS A 336 -0.72 8.43 -19.83
C LYS A 336 -2.13 8.30 -20.43
N ASP A 337 -2.59 9.29 -21.19
CA ASP A 337 -3.93 9.29 -21.79
C ASP A 337 -4.10 8.10 -22.76
N ALA A 338 -3.09 7.80 -23.58
CA ALA A 338 -3.08 6.64 -24.46
C ALA A 338 -3.04 5.31 -23.67
N MET A 339 -2.28 5.24 -22.58
CA MET A 339 -2.17 4.05 -21.74
C MET A 339 -3.49 3.78 -20.99
N VAL A 340 -4.10 4.79 -20.39
CA VAL A 340 -5.39 4.68 -19.69
C VAL A 340 -6.49 4.12 -20.59
N ALA A 341 -6.53 4.56 -21.86
CA ALA A 341 -7.50 4.05 -22.83
C ALA A 341 -7.32 2.53 -23.10
N LYS A 342 -6.09 1.99 -22.98
CA LYS A 342 -5.82 0.56 -23.12
C LYS A 342 -6.13 -0.20 -21.81
N LEU A 343 -5.69 0.29 -20.69
CA LEU A 343 -5.79 -0.36 -19.37
C LEU A 343 -7.24 -0.67 -18.95
N THR A 344 -8.21 0.05 -19.50
CA THR A 344 -9.65 -0.16 -19.21
C THR A 344 -10.28 -1.28 -20.04
N ARG A 345 -9.60 -1.78 -21.06
CA ARG A 345 -10.12 -2.83 -21.93
C ARG A 345 -10.20 -4.16 -21.19
N ARG A 346 -11.19 -4.96 -21.54
CA ARG A 346 -11.30 -6.37 -21.12
C ARG A 346 -10.96 -7.25 -22.32
N LEU A 347 -9.87 -7.97 -22.18
CA LEU A 347 -9.35 -8.87 -23.21
C LEU A 347 -10.00 -10.24 -23.13
#